data_bf89c229af46c65bbb5e1a6f0a73b86f
#
_entry.id   bf89c229af46c65bbb5e1a6f0a73b86f
#
_cell.length_a   1.000
_cell.length_b   1.000
_cell.length_c   1.000
_cell.angle_alpha   90.00
_cell.angle_beta   90.00
_cell.angle_gamma   90.00
#
_symmetry.space_group_name_H-M   'P 1'
#
loop_
_entity.id
_entity.type
_entity.pdbx_description
1 polymer ?
#
loop_
_entity_poly.entity_id
_entity_poly.type
_entity_poly.pdbx_seq_one_letter_code
_entity_poly.pdbx_strand_id
1 'polypeptide(L)'
;MKYYLIVGEASGDLHASHLMAALKAKDPQADFRFFGGDLMAAVGGTMVKHYKELAYMGFIPVLLHLRTIFANMKRCKEDIVSWQPNVVILVDYPGFNLDIAKFVHAKTQIPVYYYISPKIWAWKEYRIKNIKRDVDELFSILPFEVEFFEGKHQYPIHYVGNPTVDEVVAYQKAHPKNKDQFIAENQLEDKPVIALLAGSRKQEIKDNLPDMLKAASAFPDYQLVLAGAPAIAPDYYKKYVGESKVKIIFDQTYRLLQHADVALVTSGTATLETALFRVPQVVCYYTPIGKVVSFLRRHILTVKFISLVNLIADREVVKELVADTMTVKNMQSELKNIIENEAYRNEMLLGYEYVAERLGPAGAPRHAAREMLRLLKK
;
A
#
# COMPACT_ATOMS: atom_id res chain seq x y z
N MET A 1 -24.58 -2.64 16.13
CA MET A 1 -24.91 -3.11 14.75
C MET A 1 -24.03 -4.31 14.40
N LYS A 2 -24.44 -5.12 13.40
CA LYS A 2 -23.68 -6.26 12.89
C LYS A 2 -22.91 -5.86 11.62
N TYR A 3 -21.60 -6.04 11.62
CA TYR A 3 -20.71 -5.67 10.51
C TYR A 3 -20.00 -6.91 9.97
N TYR A 4 -20.10 -7.16 8.67
CA TYR A 4 -19.40 -8.25 8.02
C TYR A 4 -18.26 -7.71 7.16
N LEU A 5 -17.00 -8.00 7.53
CA LEU A 5 -15.84 -7.47 6.83
C LEU A 5 -15.11 -8.55 6.04
N ILE A 6 -14.56 -8.18 4.88
CA ILE A 6 -13.79 -9.11 4.03
C ILE A 6 -12.50 -8.45 3.59
N VAL A 7 -11.38 -9.07 3.96
CA VAL A 7 -10.03 -8.71 3.51
C VAL A 7 -9.34 -9.93 2.90
N GLY A 8 -8.39 -9.71 2.00
CA GLY A 8 -7.68 -10.79 1.31
C GLY A 8 -6.18 -10.86 1.55
N GLU A 9 -5.61 -9.91 2.30
CA GLU A 9 -4.17 -9.83 2.55
C GLU A 9 -3.83 -9.08 3.84
N ALA A 10 -2.54 -9.09 4.22
CA ALA A 10 -2.06 -8.50 5.47
C ALA A 10 -2.32 -6.99 5.58
N SER A 11 -2.15 -6.23 4.50
CA SER A 11 -2.46 -4.79 4.47
C SER A 11 -3.95 -4.53 4.70
N GLY A 12 -4.82 -5.36 4.11
CA GLY A 12 -6.25 -5.31 4.36
C GLY A 12 -6.60 -5.60 5.82
N ASP A 13 -5.97 -6.59 6.46
CA ASP A 13 -6.14 -6.92 7.88
C ASP A 13 -5.77 -5.74 8.78
N LEU A 14 -4.65 -5.06 8.50
CA LEU A 14 -4.21 -3.87 9.21
C LEU A 14 -5.23 -2.73 9.09
N HIS A 15 -5.60 -2.36 7.88
CA HIS A 15 -6.52 -1.24 7.66
C HIS A 15 -7.94 -1.55 8.18
N ALA A 16 -8.41 -2.78 8.02
CA ALA A 16 -9.71 -3.21 8.54
C ALA A 16 -9.73 -3.24 10.07
N SER A 17 -8.64 -3.65 10.73
CA SER A 17 -8.55 -3.62 12.20
C SER A 17 -8.68 -2.20 12.75
N HIS A 18 -8.03 -1.22 12.13
CA HIS A 18 -8.16 0.20 12.49
C HIS A 18 -9.59 0.71 12.26
N LEU A 19 -10.22 0.33 11.14
CA LEU A 19 -11.62 0.67 10.88
C LEU A 19 -12.57 0.04 11.92
N MET A 20 -12.39 -1.25 12.25
CA MET A 20 -13.18 -1.94 13.29
C MET A 20 -13.03 -1.27 14.65
N ALA A 21 -11.82 -0.89 15.04
CA ALA A 21 -11.59 -0.15 16.29
C ALA A 21 -12.30 1.21 16.28
N ALA A 22 -12.27 1.93 15.16
CA ALA A 22 -12.98 3.21 15.01
C ALA A 22 -14.52 3.05 15.01
N LEU A 23 -15.06 2.00 14.40
CA LEU A 23 -16.48 1.65 14.45
C LEU A 23 -16.90 1.30 15.88
N LYS A 24 -16.15 0.44 16.57
CA LYS A 24 -16.42 0.02 17.95
C LYS A 24 -16.41 1.19 18.94
N ALA A 25 -15.54 2.17 18.73
CA ALA A 25 -15.51 3.39 19.54
C ALA A 25 -16.78 4.24 19.39
N LYS A 26 -17.51 4.14 18.28
CA LYS A 26 -18.76 4.89 18.01
C LYS A 26 -20.02 4.04 18.15
N ASP A 27 -19.90 2.74 18.03
CA ASP A 27 -20.94 1.73 18.26
C ASP A 27 -20.40 0.69 19.26
N PRO A 28 -20.51 0.92 20.58
CA PRO A 28 -20.03 0.00 21.61
C PRO A 28 -20.68 -1.39 21.54
N GLN A 29 -21.85 -1.52 20.89
CA GLN A 29 -22.55 -2.77 20.64
C GLN A 29 -22.23 -3.38 19.27
N ALA A 30 -21.16 -2.91 18.60
CA ALA A 30 -20.70 -3.46 17.33
C ALA A 30 -20.37 -4.94 17.47
N ASP A 31 -21.03 -5.76 16.64
CA ASP A 31 -20.76 -7.18 16.48
C ASP A 31 -20.10 -7.40 15.12
N PHE A 32 -18.89 -7.95 15.13
CA PHE A 32 -18.08 -8.15 13.93
C PHE A 32 -17.98 -9.62 13.57
N ARG A 33 -18.18 -9.91 12.30
CA ARG A 33 -17.88 -11.21 11.70
C ARG A 33 -17.05 -10.98 10.44
N PHE A 34 -16.00 -11.77 10.22
CA PHE A 34 -15.07 -11.39 9.15
C PHE A 34 -14.27 -12.54 8.56
N PHE A 35 -13.89 -12.36 7.31
CA PHE A 35 -12.75 -12.95 6.66
C PHE A 35 -11.58 -11.99 6.83
N GLY A 36 -10.56 -12.35 7.63
CA GLY A 36 -9.52 -11.42 8.02
C GLY A 36 -8.31 -12.12 8.63
N GLY A 37 -7.63 -11.44 9.52
CA GLY A 37 -6.44 -11.95 10.17
C GLY A 37 -6.35 -11.63 11.66
N ASP A 38 -5.13 -11.76 12.18
CA ASP A 38 -4.85 -11.67 13.61
C ASP A 38 -5.09 -10.26 14.16
N LEU A 39 -4.85 -9.20 13.36
CA LEU A 39 -5.07 -7.81 13.79
C LEU A 39 -6.57 -7.50 13.94
N MET A 40 -7.40 -7.96 13.02
CA MET A 40 -8.85 -7.84 13.16
C MET A 40 -9.35 -8.65 14.36
N ALA A 41 -8.84 -9.87 14.55
CA ALA A 41 -9.20 -10.73 15.69
C ALA A 41 -8.85 -10.09 17.05
N ALA A 42 -7.75 -9.35 17.11
CA ALA A 42 -7.36 -8.61 18.32
C ALA A 42 -8.34 -7.48 18.70
N VAL A 43 -9.04 -6.89 17.74
CA VAL A 43 -10.11 -5.90 18.01
C VAL A 43 -11.35 -6.58 18.58
N GLY A 44 -11.63 -7.82 18.19
CA GLY A 44 -12.76 -8.64 18.62
C GLY A 44 -13.65 -9.09 17.47
N GLY A 45 -14.70 -9.85 17.80
CA GLY A 45 -15.61 -10.44 16.83
C GLY A 45 -15.27 -11.88 16.45
N THR A 46 -15.94 -12.41 15.42
CA THR A 46 -15.81 -13.81 14.98
C THR A 46 -15.08 -13.89 13.66
N MET A 47 -13.87 -14.45 13.66
CA MET A 47 -13.14 -14.79 12.44
C MET A 47 -13.70 -16.06 11.81
N VAL A 48 -14.29 -15.93 10.62
CA VAL A 48 -14.84 -17.06 9.85
C VAL A 48 -13.75 -17.78 9.08
N LYS A 49 -12.78 -17.02 8.54
CA LYS A 49 -11.67 -17.53 7.75
C LYS A 49 -10.48 -16.60 7.83
N HIS A 50 -9.27 -17.16 7.95
CA HIS A 50 -8.04 -16.38 7.92
C HIS A 50 -7.64 -16.04 6.48
N TYR A 51 -7.22 -14.78 6.21
CA TYR A 51 -6.85 -14.34 4.85
C TYR A 51 -5.71 -15.16 4.22
N LYS A 52 -4.80 -15.72 5.00
CA LYS A 52 -3.73 -16.63 4.51
C LYS A 52 -4.27 -17.85 3.77
N GLU A 53 -5.51 -18.25 4.06
CA GLU A 53 -6.19 -19.34 3.39
C GLU A 53 -7.02 -18.87 2.17
N LEU A 54 -7.05 -17.55 1.90
CA LEU A 54 -7.70 -16.93 0.74
C LEU A 54 -6.70 -16.51 -0.33
N ALA A 55 -5.50 -16.11 0.10
CA ALA A 55 -4.50 -15.44 -0.71
C ALA A 55 -3.72 -16.44 -1.57
N TYR A 56 -4.22 -16.71 -2.76
CA TYR A 56 -3.43 -17.32 -3.83
C TYR A 56 -3.10 -16.24 -4.85
N MET A 57 -1.83 -15.78 -4.87
CA MET A 57 -1.37 -14.76 -5.81
C MET A 57 -0.57 -15.40 -6.95
N GLY A 58 -0.82 -14.94 -8.18
CA GLY A 58 -0.19 -15.43 -9.40
C GLY A 58 -1.04 -16.44 -10.17
N PHE A 59 -0.78 -16.55 -11.48
CA PHE A 59 -1.62 -17.34 -12.38
C PHE A 59 -1.61 -18.84 -12.04
N ILE A 60 -0.43 -19.42 -11.78
CA ILE A 60 -0.27 -20.84 -11.48
C ILE A 60 -0.88 -21.23 -10.12
N PRO A 61 -0.58 -20.52 -9.00
CA PRO A 61 -1.24 -20.80 -7.72
C PRO A 61 -2.76 -20.68 -7.77
N VAL A 62 -3.28 -19.68 -8.46
CA VAL A 62 -4.75 -19.52 -8.63
C VAL A 62 -5.35 -20.72 -9.34
N LEU A 63 -4.74 -21.19 -10.44
CA LEU A 63 -5.23 -22.38 -11.16
C LEU A 63 -5.22 -23.65 -10.31
N LEU A 64 -4.17 -23.86 -9.52
CA LEU A 64 -4.04 -25.05 -8.66
C LEU A 64 -5.04 -25.05 -7.50
N HIS A 65 -5.51 -23.88 -7.07
CA HIS A 65 -6.37 -23.71 -5.89
C HIS A 65 -7.80 -23.24 -6.22
N LEU A 66 -8.23 -23.33 -7.48
CA LEU A 66 -9.58 -22.89 -7.90
C LEU A 66 -10.69 -23.49 -7.04
N ARG A 67 -10.62 -24.80 -6.71
CA ARG A 67 -11.61 -25.46 -5.83
C ARG A 67 -11.69 -24.80 -4.45
N THR A 68 -10.55 -24.47 -3.86
CA THR A 68 -10.48 -23.81 -2.55
C THR A 68 -11.04 -22.38 -2.63
N ILE A 69 -10.73 -21.64 -3.69
CA ILE A 69 -11.26 -20.28 -3.92
C ILE A 69 -12.78 -20.33 -4.04
N PHE A 70 -13.33 -21.25 -4.83
CA PHE A 70 -14.79 -21.42 -4.96
C PHE A 70 -15.45 -21.88 -3.66
N ALA A 71 -14.82 -22.77 -2.90
CA ALA A 71 -15.33 -23.22 -1.60
C ALA A 71 -15.35 -22.06 -0.58
N ASN A 72 -14.29 -21.23 -0.54
CA ASN A 72 -14.24 -20.05 0.30
C ASN A 72 -15.31 -19.01 -0.10
N MET A 73 -15.49 -18.80 -1.41
CA MET A 73 -16.54 -17.92 -1.94
C MET A 73 -17.95 -18.39 -1.53
N LYS A 74 -18.22 -19.67 -1.68
CA LYS A 74 -19.49 -20.29 -1.28
C LYS A 74 -19.72 -20.11 0.22
N ARG A 75 -18.73 -20.48 1.04
CA ARG A 75 -18.79 -20.33 2.51
C ARG A 75 -19.08 -18.89 2.91
N CYS A 76 -18.41 -17.91 2.30
CA CYS A 76 -18.61 -16.50 2.58
C CYS A 76 -20.06 -16.06 2.30
N LYS A 77 -20.59 -16.45 1.13
CA LYS A 77 -21.96 -16.16 0.72
C LYS A 77 -23.01 -16.75 1.69
N GLU A 78 -22.84 -18.03 2.02
CA GLU A 78 -23.73 -18.74 2.95
C GLU A 78 -23.69 -18.12 4.35
N ASP A 79 -22.51 -17.72 4.82
CA ASP A 79 -22.31 -17.14 6.13
C ASP A 79 -22.93 -15.73 6.22
N ILE A 80 -22.79 -14.88 5.20
CA ILE A 80 -23.44 -13.58 5.12
C ILE A 80 -24.96 -13.72 5.19
N VAL A 81 -25.54 -14.62 4.40
CA VAL A 81 -26.99 -14.84 4.37
C VAL A 81 -27.51 -15.40 5.69
N SER A 82 -26.78 -16.32 6.32
CA SER A 82 -27.16 -16.91 7.60
C SER A 82 -27.10 -15.90 8.77
N TRP A 83 -26.03 -15.07 8.79
CA TRP A 83 -25.81 -14.16 9.90
C TRP A 83 -26.59 -12.85 9.79
N GLN A 84 -27.05 -12.46 8.61
CA GLN A 84 -27.82 -11.24 8.34
C GLN A 84 -27.19 -9.97 8.94
N PRO A 85 -26.01 -9.55 8.43
CA PRO A 85 -25.37 -8.32 8.89
C PRO A 85 -26.18 -7.07 8.50
N ASN A 86 -25.97 -5.96 9.21
CA ASN A 86 -26.52 -4.67 8.82
C ASN A 86 -25.77 -4.05 7.62
N VAL A 87 -24.51 -4.45 7.40
CA VAL A 87 -23.69 -4.02 6.27
C VAL A 87 -22.60 -5.04 5.98
N VAL A 88 -22.26 -5.20 4.71
CA VAL A 88 -21.06 -5.90 4.25
C VAL A 88 -20.01 -4.85 3.86
N ILE A 89 -18.84 -4.90 4.48
CA ILE A 89 -17.72 -3.98 4.22
C ILE A 89 -16.60 -4.76 3.52
N LEU A 90 -16.38 -4.46 2.26
CA LEU A 90 -15.34 -5.04 1.42
C LEU A 90 -14.09 -4.17 1.47
N VAL A 91 -12.94 -4.75 1.76
CA VAL A 91 -11.69 -4.00 1.89
C VAL A 91 -10.69 -4.43 0.82
N ASP A 92 -10.37 -3.54 -0.13
CA ASP A 92 -9.50 -3.86 -1.28
C ASP A 92 -9.86 -5.22 -1.93
N TYR A 93 -8.88 -6.04 -2.34
CA TYR A 93 -9.04 -7.43 -2.82
C TYR A 93 -10.12 -7.63 -3.89
N PRO A 94 -10.09 -6.88 -5.00
CA PRO A 94 -11.22 -6.75 -5.93
C PRO A 94 -11.58 -8.05 -6.68
N GLY A 95 -10.67 -9.01 -6.79
CA GLY A 95 -10.94 -10.27 -7.46
C GLY A 95 -12.01 -11.11 -6.78
N PHE A 96 -12.02 -11.14 -5.45
CA PHE A 96 -12.98 -11.85 -4.62
C PHE A 96 -14.15 -10.93 -4.21
N ASN A 97 -13.82 -9.73 -3.79
CA ASN A 97 -14.79 -8.81 -3.18
C ASN A 97 -15.88 -8.34 -4.16
N LEU A 98 -15.56 -8.11 -5.44
CA LEU A 98 -16.57 -7.74 -6.43
C LEU A 98 -17.57 -8.87 -6.74
N ASP A 99 -17.15 -10.13 -6.63
CA ASP A 99 -18.07 -11.27 -6.78
C ASP A 99 -18.98 -11.45 -5.55
N ILE A 100 -18.49 -11.12 -4.36
CA ILE A 100 -19.31 -11.05 -3.15
C ILE A 100 -20.29 -9.88 -3.26
N ALA A 101 -19.84 -8.67 -3.67
CA ALA A 101 -20.72 -7.51 -3.89
C ALA A 101 -21.89 -7.86 -4.81
N LYS A 102 -21.59 -8.44 -5.97
CA LYS A 102 -22.60 -8.91 -6.94
C LYS A 102 -23.62 -9.88 -6.32
N PHE A 103 -23.16 -10.81 -5.50
CA PHE A 103 -24.05 -11.80 -4.87
C PHE A 103 -24.95 -11.12 -3.82
N VAL A 104 -24.35 -10.30 -2.93
CA VAL A 104 -25.10 -9.64 -1.84
C VAL A 104 -26.15 -8.71 -2.43
N HIS A 105 -25.79 -7.88 -3.40
CA HIS A 105 -26.71 -6.97 -4.10
C HIS A 105 -27.85 -7.74 -4.80
N ALA A 106 -27.56 -8.85 -5.47
CA ALA A 106 -28.57 -9.61 -6.22
C ALA A 106 -29.48 -10.49 -5.35
N LYS A 107 -29.07 -10.87 -4.14
CA LYS A 107 -29.75 -11.89 -3.32
C LYS A 107 -30.23 -11.41 -1.96
N THR A 108 -29.85 -10.20 -1.55
CA THR A 108 -30.21 -9.63 -0.24
C THR A 108 -30.56 -8.16 -0.38
N GLN A 109 -31.01 -7.55 0.72
CA GLN A 109 -31.16 -6.09 0.86
C GLN A 109 -30.08 -5.48 1.75
N ILE A 110 -28.99 -6.24 2.01
CA ILE A 110 -27.88 -5.79 2.86
C ILE A 110 -27.01 -4.82 2.05
N PRO A 111 -26.77 -3.61 2.54
CA PRO A 111 -25.91 -2.64 1.86
C PRO A 111 -24.47 -3.13 1.77
N VAL A 112 -23.84 -2.86 0.63
CA VAL A 112 -22.45 -3.20 0.32
C VAL A 112 -21.62 -1.93 0.31
N TYR A 113 -20.72 -1.81 1.29
CA TYR A 113 -19.76 -0.73 1.38
C TYR A 113 -18.38 -1.22 0.94
N TYR A 114 -17.67 -0.41 0.18
CA TYR A 114 -16.33 -0.76 -0.28
C TYR A 114 -15.31 0.23 0.30
N TYR A 115 -14.44 -0.22 1.18
CA TYR A 115 -13.37 0.56 1.79
C TYR A 115 -12.03 0.24 1.14
N ILE A 116 -11.25 1.26 0.79
CA ILE A 116 -10.05 1.19 -0.04
C ILE A 116 -10.42 0.72 -1.44
N SER A 117 -10.75 1.68 -2.30
CA SER A 117 -11.29 1.43 -3.63
C SER A 117 -10.38 0.55 -4.49
N PRO A 118 -10.95 -0.30 -5.35
CA PRO A 118 -10.15 -1.05 -6.31
C PRO A 118 -9.41 -0.09 -7.26
N LYS A 119 -8.12 -0.34 -7.49
CA LYS A 119 -7.25 0.49 -8.35
C LYS A 119 -7.62 0.34 -9.85
N ILE A 120 -8.91 0.51 -10.18
CA ILE A 120 -9.41 0.37 -11.55
C ILE A 120 -8.93 1.50 -12.47
N TRP A 121 -8.51 2.63 -11.90
CA TRP A 121 -7.88 3.74 -12.62
C TRP A 121 -6.51 3.38 -13.22
N ALA A 122 -5.80 2.39 -12.64
CA ALA A 122 -4.52 1.93 -13.16
C ALA A 122 -4.68 0.88 -14.28
N TRP A 123 -5.67 0.00 -14.13
CA TRP A 123 -5.96 -1.10 -15.06
C TRP A 123 -7.35 -1.68 -14.80
N LYS A 124 -7.95 -2.35 -15.80
CA LYS A 124 -9.31 -2.94 -15.69
C LYS A 124 -10.40 -1.92 -15.37
N GLU A 125 -10.33 -0.75 -15.96
CA GLU A 125 -11.31 0.34 -15.79
C GLU A 125 -12.76 -0.14 -16.07
N TYR A 126 -12.95 -1.17 -16.93
CA TYR A 126 -14.25 -1.76 -17.22
C TYR A 126 -15.01 -2.24 -15.97
N ARG A 127 -14.31 -2.50 -14.86
CA ARG A 127 -14.90 -2.90 -13.57
C ARG A 127 -15.78 -1.82 -12.94
N ILE A 128 -15.69 -0.58 -13.40
CA ILE A 128 -16.57 0.50 -12.96
C ILE A 128 -18.06 0.15 -13.11
N LYS A 129 -18.41 -0.61 -14.16
CA LYS A 129 -19.79 -1.07 -14.38
C LYS A 129 -20.28 -1.97 -13.24
N ASN A 130 -19.41 -2.84 -12.72
CA ASN A 130 -19.74 -3.72 -11.61
C ASN A 130 -19.86 -2.93 -10.30
N ILE A 131 -18.93 -1.98 -10.07
CA ILE A 131 -18.98 -1.13 -8.87
C ILE A 131 -20.29 -0.33 -8.85
N LYS A 132 -20.63 0.34 -9.96
CA LYS A 132 -21.89 1.11 -10.05
C LYS A 132 -23.15 0.30 -9.81
N ARG A 133 -23.14 -0.99 -10.15
CA ARG A 133 -24.30 -1.87 -10.00
C ARG A 133 -24.41 -2.49 -8.60
N ASP A 134 -23.26 -2.88 -8.02
CA ASP A 134 -23.19 -3.84 -6.92
C ASP A 134 -22.67 -3.23 -5.60
N VAL A 135 -22.18 -1.99 -5.62
CA VAL A 135 -21.62 -1.29 -4.44
C VAL A 135 -22.47 -0.07 -4.16
N ASP A 136 -23.00 0.03 -2.95
CA ASP A 136 -23.85 1.15 -2.55
C ASP A 136 -23.02 2.38 -2.17
N GLU A 137 -21.90 2.20 -1.43
CA GLU A 137 -21.02 3.29 -1.00
C GLU A 137 -19.55 2.91 -1.14
N LEU A 138 -18.76 3.80 -1.74
CA LEU A 138 -17.32 3.61 -1.99
C LEU A 138 -16.49 4.62 -1.19
N PHE A 139 -15.58 4.10 -0.37
CA PHE A 139 -14.68 4.89 0.48
C PHE A 139 -13.26 4.83 -0.07
N SER A 140 -12.79 5.97 -0.58
CA SER A 140 -11.47 6.13 -1.19
C SER A 140 -10.44 6.65 -0.18
N ILE A 141 -9.19 6.22 -0.37
CA ILE A 141 -8.02 6.67 0.40
C ILE A 141 -7.02 7.47 -0.45
N LEU A 142 -7.30 7.68 -1.74
CA LEU A 142 -6.45 8.43 -2.66
C LEU A 142 -7.21 9.63 -3.22
N PRO A 143 -6.71 10.87 -3.05
CA PRO A 143 -7.48 12.07 -3.39
C PRO A 143 -7.79 12.22 -4.89
N PHE A 144 -6.94 11.70 -5.76
CA PHE A 144 -7.18 11.74 -7.22
C PHE A 144 -8.30 10.78 -7.68
N GLU A 145 -8.70 9.82 -6.83
CA GLU A 145 -9.82 8.92 -7.13
C GLU A 145 -11.16 9.66 -7.17
N VAL A 146 -11.28 10.79 -6.48
CA VAL A 146 -12.48 11.63 -6.53
C VAL A 146 -12.73 12.09 -7.97
N GLU A 147 -11.72 12.66 -8.62
CA GLU A 147 -11.85 13.10 -10.03
C GLU A 147 -12.09 11.91 -10.97
N PHE A 148 -11.45 10.78 -10.71
CA PHE A 148 -11.66 9.57 -11.52
C PHE A 148 -13.09 9.03 -11.39
N PHE A 149 -13.61 8.85 -10.18
CA PHE A 149 -14.95 8.28 -9.99
C PHE A 149 -16.06 9.30 -10.23
N GLU A 150 -15.98 10.49 -9.65
CA GLU A 150 -17.03 11.51 -9.76
C GLU A 150 -16.93 12.27 -11.07
N GLY A 151 -15.74 12.76 -11.43
CA GLY A 151 -15.54 13.56 -12.65
C GLY A 151 -15.71 12.73 -13.92
N LYS A 152 -14.94 11.65 -14.08
CA LYS A 152 -14.96 10.84 -15.30
C LYS A 152 -16.17 9.88 -15.36
N HIS A 153 -16.48 9.24 -14.24
CA HIS A 153 -17.50 8.17 -14.20
C HIS A 153 -18.83 8.60 -13.60
N GLN A 154 -18.96 9.80 -13.05
CA GLN A 154 -20.20 10.29 -12.42
C GLN A 154 -20.74 9.31 -11.37
N TYR A 155 -19.84 8.78 -10.55
CA TYR A 155 -20.13 7.87 -9.45
C TYR A 155 -19.61 8.50 -8.15
N PRO A 156 -20.52 8.92 -7.23
CA PRO A 156 -20.12 9.59 -6.00
C PRO A 156 -19.32 8.65 -5.10
N ILE A 157 -18.30 9.18 -4.45
CA ILE A 157 -17.46 8.45 -3.51
C ILE A 157 -17.18 9.28 -2.26
N HIS A 158 -16.66 8.63 -1.23
CA HIS A 158 -16.27 9.28 0.01
C HIS A 158 -14.75 9.24 0.16
N TYR A 159 -14.06 10.35 -0.05
CA TYR A 159 -12.65 10.46 0.31
C TYR A 159 -12.54 10.58 1.84
N VAL A 160 -11.86 9.64 2.48
CA VAL A 160 -11.80 9.55 3.95
C VAL A 160 -10.43 9.85 4.53
N GLY A 161 -9.46 10.22 3.70
CA GLY A 161 -8.06 10.36 4.08
C GLY A 161 -7.28 9.07 3.81
N ASN A 162 -5.98 9.10 4.05
CA ASN A 162 -5.10 7.96 3.75
C ASN A 162 -4.53 7.34 5.05
N PRO A 163 -4.75 6.03 5.30
CA PRO A 163 -4.27 5.35 6.51
C PRO A 163 -2.75 5.42 6.71
N THR A 164 -1.96 5.52 5.63
CA THR A 164 -0.50 5.66 5.74
C THR A 164 -0.10 6.94 6.49
N VAL A 165 -0.90 8.01 6.36
CA VAL A 165 -0.68 9.24 7.13
C VAL A 165 -0.88 8.98 8.63
N ASP A 166 -1.93 8.22 8.98
CA ASP A 166 -2.20 7.81 10.37
C ASP A 166 -1.04 7.01 10.95
N GLU A 167 -0.54 6.05 10.20
CA GLU A 167 0.57 5.17 10.61
C GLU A 167 1.86 5.95 10.81
N VAL A 168 2.24 6.80 9.86
CA VAL A 168 3.46 7.62 9.94
C VAL A 168 3.38 8.62 11.09
N VAL A 169 2.27 9.34 11.25
CA VAL A 169 2.08 10.31 12.34
C VAL A 169 2.10 9.61 13.70
N ALA A 170 1.42 8.47 13.84
CA ALA A 170 1.42 7.70 15.08
C ALA A 170 2.83 7.20 15.42
N TYR A 171 3.56 6.71 14.42
CA TYR A 171 4.93 6.23 14.60
C TYR A 171 5.86 7.36 15.06
N GLN A 172 5.86 8.50 14.36
CA GLN A 172 6.71 9.65 14.69
C GLN A 172 6.43 10.19 16.09
N LYS A 173 5.18 10.18 16.53
CA LYS A 173 4.78 10.59 17.88
C LYS A 173 5.27 9.61 18.94
N ALA A 174 5.20 8.31 18.68
CA ALA A 174 5.60 7.26 19.61
C ALA A 174 7.13 7.07 19.68
N HIS A 175 7.83 7.38 18.59
CA HIS A 175 9.27 7.14 18.44
C HIS A 175 9.99 8.44 18.01
N PRO A 176 10.32 9.33 18.95
CA PRO A 176 11.12 10.54 18.64
C PRO A 176 12.44 10.16 17.97
N LYS A 177 12.86 10.98 16.99
CA LYS A 177 14.12 10.76 16.27
C LYS A 177 15.30 10.77 17.22
N ASN A 178 16.09 9.68 17.21
CA ASN A 178 17.32 9.55 18.00
C ASN A 178 18.39 8.85 17.15
N LYS A 179 19.28 9.64 16.53
CA LYS A 179 20.30 9.14 15.60
C LYS A 179 21.33 8.27 16.31
N ASP A 180 21.80 8.68 17.48
CA ASP A 180 22.84 7.95 18.21
C ASP A 180 22.35 6.55 18.63
N GLN A 181 21.11 6.48 19.11
CA GLN A 181 20.49 5.23 19.44
C GLN A 181 20.29 4.33 18.20
N PHE A 182 19.88 4.91 17.07
CA PHE A 182 19.71 4.16 15.82
C PHE A 182 21.04 3.59 15.32
N ILE A 183 22.12 4.39 15.37
CA ILE A 183 23.46 3.96 15.00
C ILE A 183 23.95 2.84 15.92
N ALA A 184 23.84 3.01 17.24
CA ALA A 184 24.34 2.06 18.22
C ALA A 184 23.63 0.69 18.12
N GLU A 185 22.30 0.70 18.09
CA GLU A 185 21.50 -0.55 18.04
C GLU A 185 21.68 -1.32 16.75
N ASN A 186 21.92 -0.64 15.63
CA ASN A 186 22.11 -1.28 14.34
C ASN A 186 23.59 -1.45 13.97
N GLN A 187 24.54 -1.07 14.84
CA GLN A 187 25.99 -1.16 14.60
C GLN A 187 26.38 -0.45 13.29
N LEU A 188 25.88 0.76 13.12
CA LEU A 188 26.14 1.61 11.97
C LEU A 188 27.34 2.55 12.24
N GLU A 189 27.86 3.15 11.19
CA GLU A 189 28.84 4.23 11.28
C GLU A 189 28.12 5.59 11.44
N ASP A 190 28.79 6.60 11.96
CA ASP A 190 28.25 7.97 11.93
C ASP A 190 28.48 8.60 10.56
N LYS A 191 27.76 8.07 9.58
CA LYS A 191 27.74 8.53 8.19
C LYS A 191 26.32 8.79 7.73
N PRO A 192 26.13 9.62 6.70
CA PRO A 192 24.83 9.73 6.07
C PRO A 192 24.37 8.38 5.48
N VAL A 193 23.07 8.18 5.40
CA VAL A 193 22.46 6.89 5.06
C VAL A 193 21.74 6.94 3.72
N ILE A 194 22.11 6.02 2.81
CA ILE A 194 21.28 5.66 1.67
C ILE A 194 20.39 4.48 2.09
N ALA A 195 19.09 4.71 2.18
CA ALA A 195 18.12 3.66 2.45
C ALA A 195 17.76 2.89 1.17
N LEU A 196 17.72 1.57 1.26
CA LEU A 196 17.31 0.70 0.17
C LEU A 196 15.99 -0.01 0.56
N LEU A 197 14.92 0.27 -0.17
CA LEU A 197 13.62 -0.37 -0.04
C LEU A 197 13.34 -1.18 -1.31
N ALA A 198 13.90 -2.39 -1.36
CA ALA A 198 13.95 -3.21 -2.59
C ALA A 198 12.62 -3.94 -2.91
N GLY A 199 11.58 -3.73 -2.12
CA GLY A 199 10.27 -4.34 -2.29
C GLY A 199 9.90 -5.31 -1.17
N SER A 200 8.65 -5.74 -1.16
CA SER A 200 8.06 -6.63 -0.16
C SER A 200 7.93 -8.09 -0.62
N ARG A 201 8.19 -8.35 -1.91
CA ARG A 201 8.05 -9.67 -2.54
C ARG A 201 9.40 -10.20 -3.02
N LYS A 202 9.58 -11.52 -2.96
CA LYS A 202 10.83 -12.17 -3.41
C LYS A 202 11.23 -11.77 -4.83
N GLN A 203 10.26 -11.66 -5.74
CA GLN A 203 10.54 -11.27 -7.13
C GLN A 203 11.04 -9.82 -7.22
N GLU A 204 10.39 -8.88 -6.51
CA GLU A 204 10.80 -7.47 -6.46
C GLU A 204 12.25 -7.33 -5.94
N ILE A 205 12.56 -8.02 -4.83
CA ILE A 205 13.89 -8.02 -4.23
C ILE A 205 14.93 -8.57 -5.22
N LYS A 206 14.62 -9.72 -5.84
CA LYS A 206 15.49 -10.33 -6.84
C LYS A 206 15.79 -9.38 -8.00
N ASP A 207 14.77 -8.69 -8.47
CA ASP A 207 14.85 -7.87 -9.67
C ASP A 207 15.47 -6.48 -9.41
N ASN A 208 15.23 -5.90 -8.23
CA ASN A 208 15.64 -4.52 -7.93
C ASN A 208 16.94 -4.42 -7.11
N LEU A 209 17.12 -5.27 -6.10
CA LEU A 209 18.19 -5.13 -5.11
C LEU A 209 19.60 -5.16 -5.71
N PRO A 210 19.96 -6.06 -6.68
CA PRO A 210 21.31 -6.09 -7.22
C PRO A 210 21.74 -4.77 -7.88
N ASP A 211 20.86 -4.15 -8.64
CA ASP A 211 21.16 -2.90 -9.32
C ASP A 211 21.10 -1.69 -8.39
N MET A 212 20.20 -1.68 -7.39
CA MET A 212 20.19 -0.68 -6.32
C MET A 212 21.50 -0.69 -5.53
N LEU A 213 22.02 -1.87 -5.16
CA LEU A 213 23.30 -2.00 -4.46
C LEU A 213 24.46 -1.47 -5.29
N LYS A 214 24.55 -1.84 -6.58
CA LYS A 214 25.58 -1.33 -7.48
C LYS A 214 25.51 0.19 -7.63
N ALA A 215 24.32 0.75 -7.73
CA ALA A 215 24.13 2.18 -7.86
C ALA A 215 24.58 2.92 -6.58
N ALA A 216 24.09 2.47 -5.42
CA ALA A 216 24.38 3.11 -4.14
C ALA A 216 25.85 2.96 -3.71
N SER A 217 26.53 1.87 -4.09
CA SER A 217 27.95 1.64 -3.78
C SER A 217 28.90 2.65 -4.44
N ALA A 218 28.44 3.44 -5.41
CA ALA A 218 29.23 4.54 -5.99
C ALA A 218 29.38 5.75 -5.06
N PHE A 219 28.73 5.77 -3.90
CA PHE A 219 28.73 6.86 -2.92
C PHE A 219 29.41 6.42 -1.61
N PRO A 220 30.75 6.33 -1.56
CA PRO A 220 31.49 5.74 -0.42
C PRO A 220 31.37 6.55 0.88
N ASP A 221 31.01 7.83 0.80
CA ASP A 221 30.77 8.69 1.96
C ASP A 221 29.44 8.37 2.67
N TYR A 222 28.60 7.57 2.03
CA TYR A 222 27.33 7.09 2.58
C TYR A 222 27.43 5.64 3.04
N GLN A 223 26.71 5.30 4.10
CA GLN A 223 26.47 3.90 4.45
C GLN A 223 25.16 3.42 3.84
N LEU A 224 25.16 2.15 3.42
CA LEU A 224 23.99 1.52 2.82
C LEU A 224 23.21 0.74 3.87
N VAL A 225 21.93 1.03 3.99
CA VAL A 225 21.05 0.31 4.91
C VAL A 225 19.83 -0.19 4.15
N LEU A 226 19.65 -1.52 4.14
CA LEU A 226 18.55 -2.20 3.49
C LEU A 226 17.44 -2.51 4.49
N ALA A 227 16.22 -2.07 4.20
CA ALA A 227 15.04 -2.50 4.93
C ALA A 227 14.64 -3.92 4.49
N GLY A 228 14.76 -4.89 5.39
CA GLY A 228 14.26 -6.24 5.19
C GLY A 228 12.76 -6.31 5.36
N ALA A 229 12.05 -6.86 4.37
CA ALA A 229 10.60 -7.04 4.43
C ALA A 229 10.21 -8.11 5.46
N PRO A 230 9.18 -7.90 6.31
CA PRO A 230 8.83 -8.83 7.41
C PRO A 230 8.50 -10.25 6.95
N ALA A 231 7.94 -10.41 5.75
CA ALA A 231 7.55 -11.71 5.20
C ALA A 231 8.70 -12.46 4.51
N ILE A 232 9.92 -11.89 4.48
CA ILE A 232 11.06 -12.45 3.75
C ILE A 232 12.16 -12.85 4.73
N ALA A 233 12.54 -14.12 4.69
CA ALA A 233 13.60 -14.63 5.56
C ALA A 233 14.95 -13.94 5.30
N PRO A 234 15.77 -13.65 6.33
CA PRO A 234 17.08 -12.99 6.19
C PRO A 234 18.00 -13.67 5.18
N ASP A 235 18.01 -15.00 5.14
CA ASP A 235 18.85 -15.79 4.22
C ASP A 235 18.53 -15.55 2.74
N TYR A 236 17.31 -15.08 2.45
CA TYR A 236 16.94 -14.73 1.07
C TYR A 236 17.76 -13.55 0.55
N TYR A 237 17.99 -12.55 1.39
CA TYR A 237 18.78 -11.37 1.05
C TYR A 237 20.27 -11.68 0.84
N LYS A 238 20.84 -12.63 1.60
CA LYS A 238 22.24 -13.03 1.49
C LYS A 238 22.66 -13.40 0.05
N LYS A 239 21.71 -13.93 -0.73
CA LYS A 239 21.95 -14.31 -2.14
C LYS A 239 22.26 -13.13 -3.04
N TYR A 240 21.85 -11.92 -2.67
CA TYR A 240 21.93 -10.71 -3.50
C TYR A 240 22.91 -9.67 -2.95
N VAL A 241 23.14 -9.67 -1.64
CA VAL A 241 24.04 -8.69 -1.01
C VAL A 241 25.52 -9.06 -1.19
N GLY A 242 25.86 -10.36 -1.33
CA GLY A 242 27.22 -10.81 -1.55
C GLY A 242 28.19 -10.23 -0.52
N GLU A 243 29.33 -9.71 -1.01
CA GLU A 243 30.38 -9.04 -0.20
C GLU A 243 30.10 -7.52 0.00
N SER A 244 28.93 -7.02 -0.39
CA SER A 244 28.60 -5.62 -0.22
C SER A 244 28.55 -5.23 1.27
N LYS A 245 29.03 -4.00 1.57
CA LYS A 245 29.02 -3.45 2.94
C LYS A 245 27.62 -2.91 3.33
N VAL A 246 26.54 -3.57 2.88
CA VAL A 246 25.19 -3.15 3.22
C VAL A 246 24.77 -3.75 4.55
N LYS A 247 24.20 -2.95 5.44
CA LYS A 247 23.55 -3.43 6.66
C LYS A 247 22.09 -3.74 6.36
N ILE A 248 21.63 -4.92 6.75
CA ILE A 248 20.21 -5.28 6.61
C ILE A 248 19.55 -5.15 7.99
N ILE A 249 18.46 -4.44 8.06
CA ILE A 249 17.66 -4.28 9.29
C ILE A 249 16.22 -4.74 9.03
N PHE A 250 15.62 -5.40 10.02
CA PHE A 250 14.27 -5.95 9.93
C PHE A 250 13.35 -5.24 10.91
N ASP A 251 12.07 -5.14 10.55
CA ASP A 251 11.01 -4.54 11.37
C ASP A 251 11.29 -3.08 11.81
N GLN A 252 12.16 -2.39 11.07
CA GLN A 252 12.60 -1.03 11.37
C GLN A 252 12.50 -0.07 10.16
N THR A 253 11.63 -0.34 9.19
CA THR A 253 11.54 0.49 7.97
C THR A 253 11.28 1.96 8.30
N TYR A 254 10.34 2.26 9.18
CA TYR A 254 10.03 3.64 9.57
C TYR A 254 11.17 4.30 10.35
N ARG A 255 11.86 3.53 11.18
CA ARG A 255 13.04 4.01 11.89
C ARG A 255 14.20 4.30 10.93
N LEU A 256 14.41 3.46 9.91
CA LEU A 256 15.34 3.74 8.83
C LEU A 256 14.99 5.04 8.11
N LEU A 257 13.73 5.21 7.71
CA LEU A 257 13.28 6.41 7.01
C LEU A 257 13.41 7.68 7.86
N GLN A 258 13.27 7.61 9.20
CA GLN A 258 13.55 8.75 10.07
C GLN A 258 15.01 9.22 10.03
N HIS A 259 15.95 8.33 9.68
CA HIS A 259 17.39 8.60 9.74
C HIS A 259 18.09 8.56 8.38
N ALA A 260 17.37 8.25 7.32
CA ALA A 260 17.90 8.25 5.96
C ALA A 260 18.02 9.66 5.39
N ASP A 261 19.07 9.88 4.61
CA ASP A 261 19.34 11.14 3.90
C ASP A 261 18.80 11.09 2.47
N VAL A 262 18.80 9.89 1.85
CA VAL A 262 18.25 9.62 0.53
C VAL A 262 17.84 8.16 0.44
N ALA A 263 16.92 7.81 -0.48
CA ALA A 263 16.45 6.45 -0.64
C ALA A 263 16.33 6.01 -2.12
N LEU A 264 16.61 4.73 -2.36
CA LEU A 264 16.16 4.00 -3.55
C LEU A 264 14.96 3.14 -3.16
N VAL A 265 13.82 3.36 -3.82
CA VAL A 265 12.54 2.79 -3.36
C VAL A 265 11.84 2.07 -4.50
N THR A 266 11.51 0.80 -4.30
CA THR A 266 10.63 0.07 -5.23
C THR A 266 9.22 0.66 -5.21
N SER A 267 8.65 0.86 -6.39
CA SER A 267 7.31 1.45 -6.52
C SER A 267 6.26 0.66 -5.73
N GLY A 268 5.46 1.39 -4.96
CA GLY A 268 4.41 0.86 -4.07
C GLY A 268 4.09 1.87 -2.98
N THR A 269 3.46 1.42 -1.90
CA THR A 269 3.12 2.24 -0.72
C THR A 269 4.38 2.85 -0.09
N ALA A 270 5.51 2.14 -0.15
CA ALA A 270 6.79 2.61 0.37
C ALA A 270 7.24 3.96 -0.20
N THR A 271 6.85 4.30 -1.44
CA THR A 271 7.16 5.63 -2.00
C THR A 271 6.44 6.75 -1.26
N LEU A 272 5.19 6.51 -0.86
CA LEU A 272 4.41 7.47 -0.07
C LEU A 272 4.93 7.56 1.37
N GLU A 273 5.24 6.44 2.00
CA GLU A 273 5.86 6.40 3.33
C GLU A 273 7.16 7.21 3.34
N THR A 274 8.04 6.97 2.36
CA THR A 274 9.31 7.69 2.21
C THR A 274 9.09 9.21 2.07
N ALA A 275 8.12 9.63 1.28
CA ALA A 275 7.77 11.04 1.13
C ALA A 275 7.23 11.65 2.43
N LEU A 276 6.38 10.94 3.17
CA LEU A 276 5.84 11.39 4.47
C LEU A 276 6.92 11.49 5.56
N PHE A 277 7.97 10.67 5.49
CA PHE A 277 9.18 10.83 6.30
C PHE A 277 10.12 11.92 5.77
N ARG A 278 9.78 12.59 4.65
CA ARG A 278 10.56 13.66 4.01
C ARG A 278 11.95 13.20 3.55
N VAL A 279 12.09 11.95 3.15
CA VAL A 279 13.34 11.40 2.59
C VAL A 279 13.33 11.56 1.07
N PRO A 280 14.28 12.31 0.49
CA PRO A 280 14.44 12.38 -0.96
C PRO A 280 14.65 10.99 -1.55
N GLN A 281 14.00 10.67 -2.69
CA GLN A 281 14.00 9.32 -3.20
C GLN A 281 14.06 9.24 -4.72
N VAL A 282 14.59 8.12 -5.19
CA VAL A 282 14.47 7.65 -6.58
C VAL A 282 13.56 6.43 -6.59
N VAL A 283 12.51 6.48 -7.39
CA VAL A 283 11.57 5.35 -7.53
C VAL A 283 12.08 4.38 -8.60
N CYS A 284 12.21 3.13 -8.22
CA CYS A 284 12.73 2.05 -9.04
C CYS A 284 11.67 1.00 -9.30
N TYR A 285 11.48 0.62 -10.57
CA TYR A 285 10.52 -0.43 -10.92
C TYR A 285 11.02 -1.27 -12.09
N TYR A 286 11.58 -2.43 -11.77
CA TYR A 286 12.02 -3.38 -12.78
C TYR A 286 10.85 -4.16 -13.36
N THR A 287 10.91 -4.43 -14.67
CA THR A 287 10.03 -5.41 -15.32
C THR A 287 10.84 -6.27 -16.28
N PRO A 288 10.71 -7.61 -16.23
CA PRO A 288 11.54 -8.52 -17.02
C PRO A 288 11.31 -8.41 -18.55
N ILE A 289 10.29 -7.71 -18.99
CA ILE A 289 9.89 -7.55 -20.39
C ILE A 289 10.00 -6.06 -20.79
N GLY A 290 11.11 -5.42 -20.40
CA GLY A 290 11.31 -3.97 -20.46
C GLY A 290 10.85 -3.28 -21.75
N LYS A 291 11.27 -3.75 -22.92
CA LYS A 291 10.90 -3.14 -24.22
C LYS A 291 9.43 -3.37 -24.60
N VAL A 292 8.88 -4.55 -24.29
CA VAL A 292 7.47 -4.88 -24.58
C VAL A 292 6.55 -4.18 -23.60
N VAL A 293 6.93 -4.11 -22.29
CA VAL A 293 6.17 -3.38 -21.27
C VAL A 293 6.25 -1.88 -21.46
N SER A 294 7.38 -1.34 -21.92
CA SER A 294 7.50 0.06 -22.31
C SER A 294 6.55 0.41 -23.48
N PHE A 295 6.42 -0.47 -24.44
CA PHE A 295 5.44 -0.34 -25.52
C PHE A 295 4.00 -0.51 -25.02
N LEU A 296 3.72 -1.53 -24.23
CA LEU A 296 2.40 -1.80 -23.64
C LEU A 296 2.00 -0.76 -22.59
N ARG A 297 2.95 -0.20 -21.83
CA ARG A 297 2.72 0.91 -20.89
C ARG A 297 2.10 2.11 -21.60
N ARG A 298 2.55 2.44 -22.79
CA ARG A 298 1.98 3.54 -23.60
C ARG A 298 0.55 3.25 -24.09
N HIS A 299 0.11 1.98 -24.09
CA HIS A 299 -1.17 1.57 -24.69
C HIS A 299 -2.13 0.87 -23.73
N ILE A 300 -1.68 0.37 -22.58
CA ILE A 300 -2.50 -0.42 -21.64
C ILE A 300 -2.64 0.25 -20.26
N LEU A 301 -1.57 0.91 -19.77
CA LEU A 301 -1.70 1.67 -18.52
C LEU A 301 -2.30 3.04 -18.85
N THR A 302 -3.42 3.33 -18.25
CA THR A 302 -4.14 4.62 -18.36
C THR A 302 -3.49 5.72 -17.52
N VAL A 303 -2.44 5.39 -16.75
CA VAL A 303 -1.82 6.31 -15.80
C VAL A 303 -0.48 6.85 -16.29
N LYS A 304 -0.25 8.13 -16.06
CA LYS A 304 0.96 8.86 -16.42
C LYS A 304 2.14 8.49 -15.51
N PHE A 305 1.89 8.18 -14.26
CA PHE A 305 2.86 7.88 -13.21
C PHE A 305 2.60 6.51 -12.57
N ILE A 306 3.62 5.95 -11.87
CA ILE A 306 3.52 4.68 -11.17
C ILE A 306 3.66 4.81 -9.64
N SER A 307 4.33 5.86 -9.16
CA SER A 307 4.46 6.12 -7.72
C SER A 307 3.22 6.87 -7.19
N LEU A 308 2.83 6.54 -5.95
CA LEU A 308 1.73 7.26 -5.30
C LEU A 308 2.05 8.74 -5.12
N VAL A 309 3.31 9.10 -4.93
CA VAL A 309 3.76 10.50 -4.79
C VAL A 309 3.40 11.30 -6.03
N ASN A 310 3.80 10.84 -7.22
CA ASN A 310 3.54 11.54 -8.48
C ASN A 310 2.06 11.50 -8.87
N LEU A 311 1.37 10.37 -8.60
CA LEU A 311 -0.07 10.22 -8.84
C LEU A 311 -0.89 11.19 -7.99
N ILE A 312 -0.56 11.33 -6.70
CA ILE A 312 -1.25 12.26 -5.80
C ILE A 312 -0.96 13.70 -6.18
N ALA A 313 0.28 14.01 -6.58
CA ALA A 313 0.69 15.34 -7.00
C ALA A 313 0.18 15.72 -8.40
N ASP A 314 -0.20 14.73 -9.23
CA ASP A 314 -0.47 14.85 -10.67
C ASP A 314 0.67 15.52 -11.46
N ARG A 315 1.90 15.36 -10.95
CA ARG A 315 3.14 15.84 -11.56
C ARG A 315 4.34 15.03 -11.12
N GLU A 316 5.46 15.12 -11.85
CA GLU A 316 6.72 14.52 -11.43
C GLU A 316 7.29 15.30 -10.24
N VAL A 317 7.20 14.73 -9.05
CA VAL A 317 7.84 15.18 -7.80
C VAL A 317 9.08 14.36 -7.54
N VAL A 318 9.02 13.07 -7.84
CA VAL A 318 10.13 12.12 -7.71
C VAL A 318 10.41 11.47 -9.05
N LYS A 319 11.69 11.21 -9.34
CA LYS A 319 12.07 10.51 -10.56
C LYS A 319 11.67 9.06 -10.53
N GLU A 320 10.93 8.62 -11.56
CA GLU A 320 10.55 7.23 -11.76
C GLU A 320 11.43 6.58 -12.81
N LEU A 321 12.27 5.65 -12.38
CA LEU A 321 13.08 4.80 -13.25
C LEU A 321 12.35 3.48 -13.45
N VAL A 322 11.85 3.25 -14.65
CA VAL A 322 10.94 2.14 -14.96
C VAL A 322 11.46 1.34 -16.15
N ALA A 323 11.44 0.03 -16.01
CA ALA A 323 11.79 -0.91 -17.09
C ALA A 323 13.16 -0.61 -17.70
N ASP A 324 13.21 -0.12 -18.92
CA ASP A 324 14.43 0.21 -19.69
C ASP A 324 15.20 1.42 -19.15
N THR A 325 14.53 2.30 -18.40
CA THR A 325 15.19 3.43 -17.73
C THR A 325 15.75 3.08 -16.35
N MET A 326 15.34 1.96 -15.76
CA MET A 326 15.87 1.47 -14.49
C MET A 326 17.24 0.83 -14.71
N THR A 327 18.28 1.65 -14.82
CA THR A 327 19.66 1.24 -14.98
C THR A 327 20.52 1.75 -13.84
N VAL A 328 21.61 1.04 -13.54
CA VAL A 328 22.61 1.48 -12.54
C VAL A 328 23.07 2.90 -12.81
N LYS A 329 23.37 3.23 -14.08
CA LYS A 329 23.81 4.58 -14.48
C LYS A 329 22.77 5.65 -14.17
N ASN A 330 21.51 5.41 -14.49
CA ASN A 330 20.46 6.39 -14.25
C ASN A 330 20.18 6.56 -12.75
N MET A 331 20.19 5.46 -11.96
CA MET A 331 20.07 5.52 -10.51
C MET A 331 21.23 6.32 -9.88
N GLN A 332 22.47 6.11 -10.33
CA GLN A 332 23.63 6.87 -9.88
C GLN A 332 23.51 8.36 -10.22
N SER A 333 23.11 8.66 -11.45
CA SER A 333 22.92 10.04 -11.90
C SER A 333 21.87 10.76 -11.05
N GLU A 334 20.76 10.10 -10.75
CA GLU A 334 19.68 10.69 -9.97
C GLU A 334 20.04 10.82 -8.49
N LEU A 335 20.69 9.80 -7.89
CA LEU A 335 21.23 9.90 -6.53
C LEU A 335 22.21 11.07 -6.42
N LYS A 336 23.13 11.20 -7.38
CA LYS A 336 24.09 12.31 -7.43
C LYS A 336 23.38 13.67 -7.47
N ASN A 337 22.34 13.79 -8.32
CA ASN A 337 21.57 15.01 -8.43
C ASN A 337 20.89 15.37 -7.11
N ILE A 338 20.28 14.39 -6.42
CA ILE A 338 19.66 14.60 -5.09
C ILE A 338 20.69 15.00 -4.04
N ILE A 339 21.88 14.37 -4.06
CA ILE A 339 22.93 14.59 -3.05
C ILE A 339 23.61 15.94 -3.23
N GLU A 340 24.00 16.28 -4.47
CA GLU A 340 24.85 17.43 -4.77
C GLU A 340 24.05 18.70 -5.13
N ASN A 341 22.81 18.58 -5.61
CA ASN A 341 21.98 19.72 -6.01
C ASN A 341 20.92 20.04 -4.95
N GLU A 342 21.23 20.99 -4.10
CA GLU A 342 20.33 21.42 -3.01
C GLU A 342 18.99 21.96 -3.53
N ALA A 343 19.00 22.72 -4.63
CA ALA A 343 17.76 23.29 -5.19
C ALA A 343 16.84 22.17 -5.68
N TYR A 344 17.36 21.16 -6.35
CA TYR A 344 16.60 19.99 -6.80
C TYR A 344 16.02 19.21 -5.62
N ARG A 345 16.81 18.97 -4.59
CA ARG A 345 16.36 18.30 -3.36
C ARG A 345 15.26 19.10 -2.65
N ASN A 346 15.40 20.41 -2.55
CA ASN A 346 14.40 21.27 -1.92
C ASN A 346 13.09 21.30 -2.72
N GLU A 347 13.14 21.30 -4.05
CA GLU A 347 11.94 21.19 -4.89
C GLU A 347 11.20 19.88 -4.66
N MET A 348 11.91 18.75 -4.53
CA MET A 348 11.32 17.46 -4.19
C MET A 348 10.62 17.50 -2.80
N LEU A 349 11.26 18.10 -1.79
CA LEU A 349 10.70 18.24 -0.45
C LEU A 349 9.46 19.14 -0.43
N LEU A 350 9.42 20.21 -1.19
CA LEU A 350 8.20 21.04 -1.39
C LEU A 350 7.09 20.22 -2.08
N GLY A 351 7.46 19.37 -3.02
CA GLY A 351 6.53 18.41 -3.62
C GLY A 351 5.93 17.45 -2.60
N TYR A 352 6.68 17.02 -1.61
CA TYR A 352 6.17 16.16 -0.53
C TYR A 352 5.19 16.91 0.39
N GLU A 353 5.43 18.18 0.67
CA GLU A 353 4.49 19.02 1.42
C GLU A 353 3.15 19.13 0.68
N TYR A 354 3.20 19.38 -0.62
CA TYR A 354 2.01 19.39 -1.46
C TYR A 354 1.25 18.05 -1.46
N VAL A 355 1.97 16.92 -1.53
CA VAL A 355 1.37 15.58 -1.42
C VAL A 355 0.69 15.39 -0.06
N ALA A 356 1.37 15.77 1.04
CA ALA A 356 0.83 15.67 2.38
C ALA A 356 -0.42 16.54 2.57
N GLU A 357 -0.43 17.75 2.01
CA GLU A 357 -1.60 18.64 2.01
C GLU A 357 -2.79 18.01 1.27
N ARG A 358 -2.57 17.43 0.09
CA ARG A 358 -3.62 16.74 -0.68
C ARG A 358 -4.18 15.51 0.02
N LEU A 359 -3.37 14.79 0.78
CA LEU A 359 -3.82 13.65 1.59
C LEU A 359 -4.66 14.08 2.79
N GLY A 360 -4.43 15.29 3.30
CA GLY A 360 -5.08 15.80 4.50
C GLY A 360 -4.52 15.20 5.81
N PRO A 361 -5.11 15.57 6.95
CA PRO A 361 -4.64 15.15 8.27
C PRO A 361 -4.92 13.67 8.55
N ALA A 362 -4.19 13.10 9.52
CA ALA A 362 -4.46 11.78 10.07
C ALA A 362 -5.88 11.67 10.63
N GLY A 363 -6.48 10.49 10.49
CA GLY A 363 -7.84 10.21 10.96
C GLY A 363 -8.68 9.39 9.97
N ALA A 364 -8.06 8.83 8.93
CA ALA A 364 -8.76 8.09 7.87
C ALA A 364 -9.72 7.01 8.41
N PRO A 365 -9.33 6.10 9.34
CA PRO A 365 -10.25 5.11 9.88
C PRO A 365 -11.43 5.72 10.65
N ARG A 366 -11.19 6.83 11.37
CA ARG A 366 -12.24 7.53 12.14
C ARG A 366 -13.21 8.27 11.22
N HIS A 367 -12.70 8.86 10.13
CA HIS A 367 -13.55 9.52 9.12
C HIS A 367 -14.40 8.48 8.39
N ALA A 368 -13.80 7.35 7.98
CA ALA A 368 -14.53 6.25 7.36
C ALA A 368 -15.63 5.71 8.27
N ALA A 369 -15.32 5.40 9.54
CA ALA A 369 -16.29 4.90 10.51
C ALA A 369 -17.44 5.89 10.74
N ARG A 370 -17.14 7.19 10.87
CA ARG A 370 -18.15 8.23 11.04
C ARG A 370 -19.10 8.30 9.85
N GLU A 371 -18.53 8.29 8.65
CA GLU A 371 -19.31 8.40 7.42
C GLU A 371 -20.15 7.15 7.18
N MET A 372 -19.60 5.96 7.36
CA MET A 372 -20.33 4.69 7.27
C MET A 372 -21.54 4.66 8.21
N LEU A 373 -21.35 5.04 9.47
CA LEU A 373 -22.43 5.10 10.45
C LEU A 373 -23.49 6.15 10.13
N ARG A 374 -23.09 7.29 9.55
CA ARG A 374 -24.02 8.33 9.08
C ARG A 374 -24.93 7.80 7.97
N LEU A 375 -24.35 7.06 7.03
CA LEU A 375 -25.07 6.49 5.89
C LEU A 375 -25.98 5.33 6.30
N LEU A 376 -25.56 4.49 7.26
CA LEU A 376 -26.40 3.38 7.78
C LEU A 376 -27.59 3.82 8.63
N LYS A 377 -27.63 5.08 9.06
CA LYS A 377 -28.75 5.65 9.85
C LYS A 377 -29.77 6.39 8.99
N LYS A 378 -29.50 6.54 7.70
CA LYS A 378 -30.47 7.10 6.74
C LYS A 378 -31.45 6.05 6.25
#